data_a63ddb20ef4002dda19571f737965b8e
#
_entry.id   a63ddb20ef4002dda19571f737965b8e
#
_cell.length_a   1.000
_cell.length_b   1.000
_cell.length_c   1.000
_cell.angle_alpha   90.00
_cell.angle_beta   90.00
_cell.angle_gamma   90.00
#
_symmetry.space_group_name_H-M   'P 1'
#
loop_
_entity.id
_entity.type
_entity.pdbx_description
1 polymer ?
#
loop_
_entity_poly.entity_id
_entity_poly.type
_entity_poly.pdbx_seq_one_letter_code
_entity_poly.pdbx_strand_id
1 'polypeptide(L)'
;RYLMREKAGTETGVSYDTDKHYVTVTATAATDDSAKLDCSVKYEDGGTFNASPTFTNTYKAPEGSFTAKAVKKLDGRKLTADDKFSFDLLKVKADGSDGDVVATAENDADGNVTFPSVTVASAGEHRYRIREKAGSAAGITYDKRAYDLTVTARASQADDSKLECTVVYIGTDAAAEPPVFTNSYEAKGTFAAHATKSVKGADLKKDAYTFELLEVETDGSDGRVVATAKNDAEGNVTFGDVTVTSLGEHRYRMREVAGDEAGMAYDTAARDLTVTATDAGNGKLKCEVAYEGVAEPKFVNVFQKPGTFVARAYKALDGRKLEKDEFEFELVKVKDDGSDGEVVATAKNDAEGNVVFGKLSVDAKGRYK
;
A
#
# COMPACT_ATOMS: atom_id res chain seq x y z
N ARG A 1 4.76 -11.76 -86.73
CA ARG A 1 4.09 -11.79 -85.41
C ARG A 1 5.12 -11.48 -84.36
N TYR A 2 4.78 -10.60 -83.45
CA TYR A 2 5.61 -10.12 -82.36
C TYR A 2 4.95 -10.42 -81.01
N LEU A 3 5.76 -10.56 -79.97
CA LEU A 3 5.33 -10.71 -78.59
C LEU A 3 5.64 -9.42 -77.87
N MET A 4 4.66 -8.84 -77.24
CA MET A 4 4.74 -7.73 -76.30
C MET A 4 4.56 -8.24 -74.89
N ARG A 5 5.45 -7.89 -73.96
CA ARG A 5 5.40 -8.20 -72.56
C ARG A 5 6.04 -7.12 -71.76
N GLU A 6 5.60 -6.93 -70.56
CA GLU A 6 6.27 -6.05 -69.64
C GLU A 6 7.56 -6.72 -69.12
N LYS A 7 8.61 -5.95 -68.93
CA LYS A 7 9.83 -6.38 -68.24
C LYS A 7 9.67 -6.03 -66.79
N ALA A 8 9.61 -7.06 -65.90
CA ALA A 8 9.56 -6.83 -64.46
C ALA A 8 10.69 -5.94 -64.00
N GLY A 9 10.37 -4.94 -63.20
CA GLY A 9 11.26 -4.03 -62.50
C GLY A 9 11.58 -4.52 -61.10
N THR A 10 12.12 -3.61 -60.26
CA THR A 10 12.52 -3.86 -58.86
C THR A 10 11.86 -2.92 -57.87
N GLU A 11 10.74 -2.29 -58.26
CA GLU A 11 10.04 -1.38 -57.39
C GLU A 11 9.33 -2.11 -56.28
N THR A 12 9.63 -1.73 -55.02
CA THR A 12 9.06 -2.33 -53.82
C THR A 12 7.55 -2.13 -53.78
N GLY A 13 6.80 -3.23 -53.51
CA GLY A 13 5.34 -3.20 -53.43
C GLY A 13 4.63 -3.26 -54.77
N VAL A 14 5.34 -3.29 -55.91
CA VAL A 14 4.73 -3.40 -57.25
C VAL A 14 4.73 -4.87 -57.70
N SER A 15 3.53 -5.35 -57.98
CA SER A 15 3.33 -6.61 -58.70
C SER A 15 3.21 -6.30 -60.19
N TYR A 16 4.21 -6.73 -60.96
CA TYR A 16 4.30 -6.45 -62.40
C TYR A 16 3.34 -7.34 -63.18
N ASP A 17 2.77 -6.79 -64.28
CA ASP A 17 1.94 -7.55 -65.18
C ASP A 17 2.76 -8.64 -65.89
N THR A 18 2.26 -9.86 -65.91
CA THR A 18 2.90 -11.01 -66.56
C THR A 18 2.24 -11.42 -67.84
N ASP A 19 1.20 -10.69 -68.27
CA ASP A 19 0.46 -10.99 -69.47
C ASP A 19 1.28 -10.85 -70.72
N LYS A 20 0.96 -11.62 -71.70
CA LYS A 20 1.64 -11.69 -73.02
C LYS A 20 0.65 -11.32 -74.09
N HIS A 21 0.91 -10.26 -74.80
CA HIS A 21 0.08 -9.75 -75.88
C HIS A 21 0.79 -10.02 -77.23
N TYR A 22 0.05 -10.54 -78.19
CA TYR A 22 0.60 -10.81 -79.49
C TYR A 22 0.17 -9.73 -80.46
N VAL A 23 1.14 -9.35 -81.34
CA VAL A 23 0.95 -8.33 -82.33
C VAL A 23 1.27 -8.94 -83.69
N THR A 24 0.33 -8.92 -84.60
CA THR A 24 0.55 -9.28 -86.01
C THR A 24 0.71 -8.04 -86.84
N VAL A 25 1.81 -7.95 -87.57
CA VAL A 25 2.04 -6.88 -88.56
C VAL A 25 1.89 -7.50 -89.95
N THR A 26 1.02 -6.94 -90.75
CA THR A 26 0.86 -7.32 -92.15
C THR A 26 1.50 -6.21 -93.02
N ALA A 27 2.45 -6.54 -93.83
CA ALA A 27 3.12 -5.68 -94.75
C ALA A 27 2.69 -6.02 -96.18
N THR A 28 2.17 -5.03 -96.94
CA THR A 28 1.77 -5.15 -98.29
C THR A 28 2.52 -4.07 -99.14
N ALA A 29 2.70 -4.27 -100.45
CA ALA A 29 3.29 -3.25 -101.30
C ALA A 29 2.35 -2.03 -101.30
N ALA A 30 2.91 -0.81 -101.14
CA ALA A 30 2.15 0.38 -101.15
C ALA A 30 1.54 0.64 -102.55
N THR A 31 0.38 1.16 -102.59
CA THR A 31 -0.37 1.39 -103.88
C THR A 31 0.20 2.52 -104.70
N ASP A 32 0.98 3.42 -104.13
CA ASP A 32 1.58 4.57 -104.71
C ASP A 32 3.08 4.44 -105.05
N ASP A 33 3.74 3.51 -104.40
CA ASP A 33 5.15 3.19 -104.61
C ASP A 33 5.47 1.75 -104.20
N SER A 34 5.65 0.87 -105.22
CA SER A 34 5.90 -0.60 -104.97
C SER A 34 7.23 -0.88 -104.30
N ALA A 35 8.12 0.09 -104.14
CA ALA A 35 9.34 -0.01 -103.36
C ALA A 35 9.11 0.22 -101.84
N LYS A 36 7.95 0.64 -101.46
CA LYS A 36 7.56 0.84 -100.07
C LYS A 36 6.57 -0.23 -99.61
N LEU A 37 6.55 -0.48 -98.30
CA LEU A 37 5.59 -1.36 -97.71
C LEU A 37 4.64 -0.58 -96.81
N ASP A 38 3.34 -0.76 -97.03
CA ASP A 38 2.31 -0.31 -96.10
C ASP A 38 2.12 -1.37 -95.04
N CYS A 39 2.28 -1.03 -93.74
CA CYS A 39 2.17 -1.91 -92.65
C CYS A 39 0.86 -1.62 -91.83
N SER A 40 0.06 -2.67 -91.67
CA SER A 40 -1.05 -2.65 -90.73
C SER A 40 -0.77 -3.49 -89.51
N VAL A 41 -1.18 -3.04 -88.33
CA VAL A 41 -0.95 -3.66 -87.07
C VAL A 41 -2.25 -4.22 -86.50
N LYS A 42 -2.28 -5.47 -86.06
CA LYS A 42 -3.41 -6.11 -85.42
C LYS A 42 -2.94 -6.64 -84.06
N TYR A 43 -3.66 -6.25 -83.02
CA TYR A 43 -3.47 -6.81 -81.66
C TYR A 43 -4.38 -8.03 -81.48
N GLU A 44 -3.86 -9.13 -80.92
CA GLU A 44 -4.56 -10.43 -80.85
C GLU A 44 -5.09 -10.71 -79.43
N ASP A 45 -5.42 -9.72 -78.70
CA ASP A 45 -5.95 -9.91 -77.31
C ASP A 45 -7.48 -9.91 -77.30
N GLY A 46 -7.99 -11.03 -77.03
CA GLY A 46 -9.28 -11.40 -76.48
C GLY A 46 -10.50 -10.51 -76.67
N GLY A 47 -10.85 -10.09 -77.92
CA GLY A 47 -12.24 -9.72 -78.16
C GLY A 47 -12.51 -8.36 -78.78
N THR A 48 -11.63 -7.40 -78.82
CA THR A 48 -11.78 -6.14 -79.55
C THR A 48 -10.55 -5.93 -80.49
N PHE A 49 -10.79 -6.15 -81.78
CA PHE A 49 -9.77 -5.90 -82.77
C PHE A 49 -9.42 -4.38 -82.84
N ASN A 50 -8.13 -4.05 -82.83
CA ASN A 50 -7.53 -2.73 -82.94
C ASN A 50 -7.42 -1.88 -81.65
N ALA A 51 -7.65 -2.36 -80.47
CA ALA A 51 -7.28 -1.66 -79.25
C ALA A 51 -5.84 -2.06 -78.83
N SER A 52 -5.01 -1.09 -78.47
CA SER A 52 -3.71 -1.35 -77.85
C SER A 52 -3.87 -2.14 -76.58
N PRO A 53 -3.06 -3.18 -76.30
CA PRO A 53 -3.08 -3.89 -75.02
C PRO A 53 -2.75 -2.98 -73.85
N THR A 54 -3.34 -3.25 -72.72
CA THR A 54 -3.09 -2.54 -71.45
C THR A 54 -2.32 -3.46 -70.52
N PHE A 55 -1.21 -2.99 -70.01
CA PHE A 55 -0.48 -3.66 -68.90
C PHE A 55 -0.89 -2.99 -67.63
N THR A 56 -1.29 -3.79 -66.61
CA THR A 56 -1.77 -3.26 -65.34
C THR A 56 -0.95 -3.82 -64.19
N ASN A 57 -0.14 -2.99 -63.60
CA ASN A 57 0.61 -3.29 -62.39
C ASN A 57 -0.27 -2.98 -61.17
N THR A 58 -0.14 -3.78 -60.14
CA THR A 58 -0.77 -3.46 -58.87
C THR A 58 0.31 -3.00 -57.87
N TYR A 59 0.03 -1.90 -57.19
CA TYR A 59 0.86 -1.40 -56.12
C TYR A 59 0.18 -1.65 -54.76
N LYS A 60 0.90 -2.32 -53.87
CA LYS A 60 0.52 -2.48 -52.47
C LYS A 60 1.62 -1.85 -51.62
N ALA A 61 1.28 -0.83 -50.84
CA ALA A 61 2.23 -0.22 -49.91
C ALA A 61 2.75 -1.28 -48.91
N PRO A 62 4.05 -1.34 -48.66
CA PRO A 62 4.57 -2.25 -47.67
C PRO A 62 4.04 -1.89 -46.27
N GLU A 63 3.61 -2.89 -45.56
CA GLU A 63 3.09 -2.73 -44.19
C GLU A 63 3.90 -3.56 -43.20
N GLY A 64 4.07 -3.03 -42.00
CA GLY A 64 4.62 -3.73 -40.85
C GLY A 64 3.70 -3.60 -39.64
N SER A 65 4.02 -4.28 -38.60
CA SER A 65 3.31 -4.12 -37.33
C SER A 65 4.25 -4.24 -36.14
N PHE A 66 3.84 -3.64 -35.03
CA PHE A 66 4.52 -3.78 -33.74
C PHE A 66 3.54 -3.94 -32.61
N THR A 67 4.04 -4.46 -31.48
CA THR A 67 3.31 -4.56 -30.23
C THR A 67 4.08 -3.80 -29.16
N ALA A 68 3.46 -2.77 -28.59
CA ALA A 68 4.00 -2.06 -27.43
C ALA A 68 3.62 -2.78 -26.14
N LYS A 69 4.47 -2.65 -25.12
CA LYS A 69 4.27 -3.24 -23.80
C LYS A 69 4.55 -2.20 -22.72
N ALA A 70 3.97 -2.42 -21.54
CA ALA A 70 4.28 -1.71 -20.31
C ALA A 70 4.15 -2.66 -19.11
N VAL A 71 4.59 -2.23 -17.94
CA VAL A 71 4.43 -2.95 -16.69
C VAL A 71 3.68 -2.06 -15.72
N LYS A 72 2.65 -2.61 -15.06
CA LYS A 72 1.89 -1.97 -13.99
C LYS A 72 2.33 -2.48 -12.64
N LYS A 73 2.57 -1.57 -11.71
CA LYS A 73 2.82 -1.86 -10.29
C LYS A 73 1.82 -1.08 -9.42
N LEU A 74 1.56 -1.62 -8.24
CA LEU A 74 0.75 -0.97 -7.21
C LEU A 74 1.53 -1.02 -5.89
N ASP A 75 1.88 0.15 -5.36
CA ASP A 75 2.47 0.27 -4.03
C ASP A 75 1.36 0.26 -2.98
N GLY A 76 1.66 -0.25 -1.78
CA GLY A 76 0.71 -0.38 -0.67
C GLY A 76 -0.01 -1.73 -0.59
N ARG A 77 -0.21 -2.42 -1.71
CA ARG A 77 -0.64 -3.83 -1.77
C ARG A 77 -0.29 -4.47 -3.11
N LYS A 78 -0.39 -5.78 -3.18
CA LYS A 78 -0.23 -6.50 -4.45
C LYS A 78 -1.42 -6.25 -5.38
N LEU A 79 -1.15 -6.28 -6.69
CA LEU A 79 -2.17 -6.35 -7.71
C LEU A 79 -2.98 -7.65 -7.58
N THR A 80 -4.26 -7.56 -7.89
CA THR A 80 -5.18 -8.69 -7.99
C THR A 80 -5.78 -8.76 -9.40
N ALA A 81 -6.49 -9.82 -9.72
CA ALA A 81 -7.17 -9.96 -11.01
C ALA A 81 -8.24 -8.88 -11.26
N ASP A 82 -8.78 -8.29 -10.17
CA ASP A 82 -9.81 -7.25 -10.24
C ASP A 82 -9.22 -5.83 -10.45
N ASP A 83 -7.90 -5.67 -10.27
CA ASP A 83 -7.22 -4.40 -10.48
C ASP A 83 -6.95 -4.17 -11.97
N LYS A 84 -7.88 -3.49 -12.63
CA LYS A 84 -7.80 -3.15 -14.04
C LYS A 84 -7.48 -1.67 -14.22
N PHE A 85 -6.28 -1.41 -14.71
CA PHE A 85 -5.81 -0.09 -15.10
C PHE A 85 -5.69 -0.05 -16.62
N SER A 86 -6.24 0.98 -17.23
CA SER A 86 -6.28 1.11 -18.69
C SER A 86 -5.18 2.05 -19.16
N PHE A 87 -4.61 1.75 -20.32
CA PHE A 87 -3.51 2.49 -20.94
C PHE A 87 -3.86 2.87 -22.37
N ASP A 88 -3.44 4.05 -22.77
CA ASP A 88 -3.49 4.53 -24.15
C ASP A 88 -2.11 4.47 -24.78
N LEU A 89 -2.05 3.99 -26.03
CA LEU A 89 -0.93 4.16 -26.93
C LEU A 89 -1.32 5.23 -27.96
N LEU A 90 -0.62 6.36 -27.97
CA LEU A 90 -0.91 7.50 -28.82
C LEU A 90 0.20 7.68 -29.87
N LYS A 91 -0.14 8.19 -31.06
CA LYS A 91 0.85 8.80 -31.95
C LYS A 91 1.38 10.08 -31.34
N VAL A 92 2.66 10.38 -31.55
CA VAL A 92 3.26 11.68 -31.22
C VAL A 92 3.39 12.48 -32.49
N LYS A 93 2.85 13.70 -32.49
CA LYS A 93 2.92 14.63 -33.61
C LYS A 93 4.34 15.18 -33.80
N ALA A 94 4.59 15.82 -34.94
CA ALA A 94 5.87 16.42 -35.27
C ALA A 94 6.32 17.50 -34.25
N ASP A 95 5.35 18.20 -33.63
CA ASP A 95 5.59 19.20 -32.59
C ASP A 95 5.79 18.59 -31.19
N GLY A 96 5.75 17.25 -31.07
CA GLY A 96 5.89 16.51 -29.79
C GLY A 96 4.60 16.41 -28.99
N SER A 97 3.49 16.97 -29.44
CA SER A 97 2.19 16.86 -28.79
C SER A 97 1.52 15.51 -29.04
N ASP A 98 0.55 15.17 -28.18
CA ASP A 98 -0.24 13.95 -28.32
C ASP A 98 -1.10 13.99 -29.58
N GLY A 99 -1.09 12.92 -30.35
CA GLY A 99 -1.96 12.66 -31.47
C GLY A 99 -3.08 11.70 -31.12
N ASP A 100 -3.55 10.96 -32.15
CA ASP A 100 -4.63 9.98 -31.95
C ASP A 100 -4.22 8.79 -31.12
N VAL A 101 -5.16 8.26 -30.33
CA VAL A 101 -5.02 6.97 -29.68
C VAL A 101 -5.11 5.87 -30.74
N VAL A 102 -4.06 5.08 -30.88
CA VAL A 102 -3.97 4.00 -31.89
C VAL A 102 -4.25 2.62 -31.31
N ALA A 103 -4.10 2.46 -29.98
CA ALA A 103 -4.44 1.24 -29.29
C ALA A 103 -4.71 1.54 -27.80
N THR A 104 -5.48 0.67 -27.16
CA THR A 104 -5.70 0.66 -25.71
C THR A 104 -5.41 -0.75 -25.16
N ALA A 105 -4.96 -0.83 -23.92
CA ALA A 105 -4.72 -2.10 -23.24
C ALA A 105 -5.01 -1.97 -21.74
N GLU A 106 -5.19 -3.08 -21.08
CA GLU A 106 -5.28 -3.19 -19.61
C GLU A 106 -4.17 -4.12 -19.10
N ASN A 107 -3.81 -3.97 -17.83
CA ASN A 107 -2.89 -4.91 -17.20
C ASN A 107 -3.58 -6.26 -16.93
N ASP A 108 -2.78 -7.32 -16.95
CA ASP A 108 -3.15 -8.61 -16.35
C ASP A 108 -2.93 -8.62 -14.82
N ALA A 109 -3.18 -9.75 -14.16
CA ALA A 109 -3.01 -9.91 -12.72
C ALA A 109 -1.54 -9.78 -12.25
N ASP A 110 -0.59 -10.04 -13.15
CA ASP A 110 0.85 -9.94 -12.89
C ASP A 110 1.38 -8.53 -13.18
N GLY A 111 0.53 -7.63 -13.71
CA GLY A 111 0.87 -6.27 -14.07
C GLY A 111 1.40 -6.11 -15.50
N ASN A 112 1.39 -7.14 -16.34
CA ASN A 112 1.81 -6.99 -17.72
C ASN A 112 0.74 -6.26 -18.52
N VAL A 113 1.16 -5.26 -19.30
CA VAL A 113 0.33 -4.52 -20.25
C VAL A 113 0.85 -4.83 -21.64
N THR A 114 -0.01 -5.44 -22.47
CA THR A 114 0.32 -5.77 -23.87
C THR A 114 -0.72 -5.14 -24.78
N PHE A 115 -0.30 -4.17 -25.59
CA PHE A 115 -1.18 -3.53 -26.53
C PHE A 115 -1.50 -4.45 -27.72
N PRO A 116 -2.68 -4.30 -28.34
CA PRO A 116 -2.94 -4.89 -29.65
C PRO A 116 -1.87 -4.49 -30.68
N SER A 117 -1.67 -5.33 -31.71
CA SER A 117 -0.76 -5.04 -32.79
C SER A 117 -1.18 -3.76 -33.54
N VAL A 118 -0.22 -2.87 -33.77
CA VAL A 118 -0.42 -1.60 -34.50
C VAL A 118 0.28 -1.66 -35.83
N THR A 119 -0.48 -1.37 -36.92
CA THR A 119 0.06 -1.36 -38.28
C THR A 119 0.86 -0.08 -38.54
N VAL A 120 1.99 -0.23 -39.22
CA VAL A 120 2.85 0.84 -39.74
C VAL A 120 2.88 0.72 -41.26
N ALA A 121 2.42 1.77 -41.96
CA ALA A 121 2.21 1.77 -43.42
C ALA A 121 3.33 2.48 -44.21
N SER A 122 4.44 2.84 -43.57
CA SER A 122 5.61 3.43 -44.22
C SER A 122 6.90 3.15 -43.49
N ALA A 123 7.98 3.06 -44.24
CA ALA A 123 9.33 2.98 -43.66
C ALA A 123 9.71 4.30 -42.98
N GLY A 124 10.60 4.23 -42.01
CA GLY A 124 11.09 5.37 -41.26
C GLY A 124 10.85 5.23 -39.74
N GLU A 125 11.00 6.35 -39.04
CA GLU A 125 10.80 6.44 -37.61
C GLU A 125 9.39 6.96 -37.31
N HIS A 126 8.68 6.25 -36.42
CA HIS A 126 7.35 6.58 -35.93
C HIS A 126 7.40 6.72 -34.43
N ARG A 127 6.92 7.84 -33.90
CA ARG A 127 6.93 8.11 -32.46
C ARG A 127 5.57 7.88 -31.85
N TYR A 128 5.57 7.20 -30.72
CA TYR A 128 4.36 6.91 -29.93
C TYR A 128 4.62 7.25 -28.46
N ARG A 129 3.53 7.31 -27.71
CA ARG A 129 3.54 7.59 -26.27
C ARG A 129 2.57 6.67 -25.56
N ILE A 130 3.04 6.06 -24.46
CA ILE A 130 2.19 5.29 -23.56
C ILE A 130 1.87 6.17 -22.36
N ARG A 131 0.62 6.19 -21.95
CA ARG A 131 0.17 6.79 -20.69
C ARG A 131 -0.91 5.95 -20.04
N GLU A 132 -0.98 5.99 -18.72
CA GLU A 132 -2.10 5.42 -17.97
C GLU A 132 -3.30 6.39 -18.06
N LYS A 133 -4.51 5.83 -18.19
CA LYS A 133 -5.75 6.60 -18.10
C LYS A 133 -6.05 6.90 -16.64
N ALA A 134 -6.30 8.16 -16.31
CA ALA A 134 -6.75 8.53 -14.99
C ALA A 134 -8.09 7.84 -14.68
N GLY A 135 -8.17 7.22 -13.51
CA GLY A 135 -9.37 6.61 -12.98
C GLY A 135 -9.85 7.32 -11.71
N SER A 136 -10.85 6.74 -11.07
CA SER A 136 -11.47 7.27 -9.85
C SER A 136 -11.62 6.22 -8.75
N ALA A 137 -10.86 5.12 -8.80
CA ALA A 137 -10.91 4.09 -7.79
C ALA A 137 -10.46 4.64 -6.42
N ALA A 138 -11.29 4.44 -5.40
CA ALA A 138 -11.03 4.97 -4.07
C ALA A 138 -9.75 4.36 -3.48
N GLY A 139 -8.92 5.19 -2.87
CA GLY A 139 -7.63 4.79 -2.32
C GLY A 139 -6.51 4.72 -3.35
N ILE A 140 -6.78 4.88 -4.65
CA ILE A 140 -5.77 4.82 -5.70
C ILE A 140 -5.33 6.23 -6.12
N THR A 141 -4.03 6.47 -6.07
CA THR A 141 -3.38 7.60 -6.74
C THR A 141 -2.72 7.08 -8.01
N TYR A 142 -3.20 7.58 -9.17
CA TYR A 142 -2.77 7.13 -10.49
C TYR A 142 -1.44 7.75 -10.90
N ASP A 143 -0.61 6.96 -11.59
CA ASP A 143 0.64 7.43 -12.19
C ASP A 143 0.33 8.41 -13.35
N LYS A 144 0.92 9.60 -13.29
CA LYS A 144 0.71 10.66 -14.28
C LYS A 144 1.82 10.73 -15.32
N ARG A 145 2.83 9.85 -15.22
CA ARG A 145 3.94 9.82 -16.16
C ARG A 145 3.46 9.35 -17.53
N ALA A 146 4.19 9.76 -18.56
CA ALA A 146 4.06 9.26 -19.91
C ALA A 146 5.44 8.85 -20.42
N TYR A 147 5.49 7.79 -21.22
CA TYR A 147 6.73 7.27 -21.77
C TYR A 147 6.64 7.22 -23.28
N ASP A 148 7.65 7.81 -23.93
CA ASP A 148 7.77 7.80 -25.38
C ASP A 148 8.42 6.51 -25.86
N LEU A 149 8.07 6.07 -27.05
CA LEU A 149 8.76 5.01 -27.78
C LEU A 149 8.91 5.37 -29.24
N THR A 150 10.02 4.92 -29.82
CA THR A 150 10.27 5.03 -31.26
C THR A 150 10.13 3.66 -31.89
N VAL A 151 9.37 3.58 -32.97
CA VAL A 151 9.25 2.41 -33.83
C VAL A 151 9.97 2.68 -35.12
N THR A 152 11.08 1.98 -35.37
CA THR A 152 11.80 2.06 -36.64
C THR A 152 11.29 0.98 -37.56
N ALA A 153 10.67 1.36 -38.68
CA ALA A 153 10.18 0.47 -39.71
C ALA A 153 11.12 0.46 -40.91
N ARG A 154 11.61 -0.69 -41.33
CA ARG A 154 12.51 -0.88 -42.47
C ARG A 154 11.95 -1.96 -43.38
N ALA A 155 12.24 -1.88 -44.69
CA ALA A 155 11.90 -2.96 -45.62
C ALA A 155 12.50 -4.28 -45.13
N SER A 156 11.71 -5.34 -45.13
CA SER A 156 12.17 -6.67 -44.78
C SER A 156 13.14 -7.19 -45.85
N GLN A 157 14.24 -7.79 -45.44
CA GLN A 157 15.17 -8.42 -46.39
C GLN A 157 14.61 -9.71 -47.02
N ALA A 158 13.60 -10.30 -46.39
CA ALA A 158 13.00 -11.55 -46.85
C ALA A 158 11.78 -11.33 -47.75
N ASP A 159 11.10 -10.17 -47.63
CA ASP A 159 9.85 -9.87 -48.36
C ASP A 159 9.69 -8.36 -48.51
N ASP A 160 9.97 -7.81 -49.66
CA ASP A 160 9.93 -6.40 -49.99
C ASP A 160 8.54 -5.77 -49.78
N SER A 161 7.47 -6.57 -49.75
CA SER A 161 6.10 -6.11 -49.48
C SER A 161 5.84 -5.91 -47.97
N LYS A 162 6.82 -6.15 -47.08
CA LYS A 162 6.68 -6.04 -45.63
C LYS A 162 7.71 -5.10 -45.02
N LEU A 163 7.31 -4.50 -43.90
CA LEU A 163 8.20 -3.75 -43.01
C LEU A 163 8.49 -4.56 -41.76
N GLU A 164 9.77 -4.59 -41.36
CA GLU A 164 10.20 -5.05 -40.05
C GLU A 164 10.24 -3.85 -39.10
N CYS A 165 9.57 -4.00 -37.93
CA CYS A 165 9.43 -2.95 -36.95
C CYS A 165 10.24 -3.27 -35.68
N THR A 166 11.11 -2.35 -35.27
CA THR A 166 11.87 -2.42 -34.03
C THR A 166 11.36 -1.35 -33.06
N VAL A 167 11.04 -1.73 -31.83
CA VAL A 167 10.54 -0.84 -30.77
C VAL A 167 11.67 -0.49 -29.81
N VAL A 168 11.83 0.80 -29.52
CA VAL A 168 12.78 1.34 -28.55
C VAL A 168 12.02 2.26 -27.59
N TYR A 169 12.03 1.95 -26.28
CA TYR A 169 11.42 2.78 -25.25
C TYR A 169 12.40 3.87 -24.81
N ILE A 170 11.87 5.07 -24.54
CA ILE A 170 12.66 6.25 -24.16
C ILE A 170 12.39 6.59 -22.70
N GLY A 171 13.47 6.79 -21.93
CA GLY A 171 13.37 7.13 -20.50
C GLY A 171 13.15 5.92 -19.57
N THR A 172 13.41 4.71 -20.08
CA THR A 172 13.47 3.47 -19.32
C THR A 172 14.93 3.14 -18.97
N ASP A 173 15.14 2.23 -18.00
CA ASP A 173 16.49 1.82 -17.58
C ASP A 173 17.27 1.14 -18.72
N ALA A 174 16.57 0.42 -19.60
CA ALA A 174 17.11 -0.13 -20.84
C ALA A 174 16.13 0.09 -22.00
N ALA A 175 16.63 0.51 -23.15
CA ALA A 175 15.83 0.85 -24.32
C ALA A 175 14.90 -0.26 -24.86
N ALA A 176 15.20 -1.52 -24.54
CA ALA A 176 14.38 -2.68 -24.88
C ALA A 176 13.36 -3.06 -23.78
N GLU A 177 13.45 -2.48 -22.59
CA GLU A 177 12.56 -2.81 -21.47
C GLU A 177 11.32 -1.93 -21.47
N PRO A 178 10.12 -2.52 -21.29
CA PRO A 178 8.89 -1.78 -21.18
C PRO A 178 8.89 -0.82 -19.98
N PRO A 179 8.25 0.36 -20.11
CA PRO A 179 8.14 1.32 -19.02
C PRO A 179 7.29 0.77 -17.87
N VAL A 180 7.61 1.21 -16.65
CA VAL A 180 6.90 0.83 -15.42
C VAL A 180 6.04 1.99 -14.94
N PHE A 181 4.73 1.76 -14.82
CA PHE A 181 3.76 2.67 -14.23
C PHE A 181 3.43 2.18 -12.81
N THR A 182 3.57 3.05 -11.83
CA THR A 182 3.33 2.71 -10.43
C THR A 182 2.24 3.60 -9.84
N ASN A 183 1.11 3.00 -9.47
CA ASN A 183 0.09 3.65 -8.65
C ASN A 183 0.38 3.41 -7.18
N SER A 184 -0.10 4.29 -6.30
CA SER A 184 -0.11 4.03 -4.87
C SER A 184 -1.52 3.72 -4.38
N TYR A 185 -1.63 2.77 -3.47
CA TYR A 185 -2.86 2.43 -2.79
C TYR A 185 -2.76 2.81 -1.32
N GLU A 186 -3.68 3.65 -0.87
CA GLU A 186 -3.84 4.04 0.52
C GLU A 186 -5.22 3.61 1.00
N ALA A 187 -5.24 2.91 2.14
CA ALA A 187 -6.48 2.51 2.79
C ALA A 187 -6.42 2.84 4.27
N LYS A 188 -7.58 3.10 4.88
CA LYS A 188 -7.71 3.43 6.29
C LYS A 188 -8.80 2.61 6.94
N GLY A 189 -8.55 2.20 8.17
CA GLY A 189 -9.53 1.57 9.04
C GLY A 189 -9.38 2.09 10.45
N THR A 190 -10.34 1.81 11.30
CA THR A 190 -10.29 2.14 12.72
C THR A 190 -10.60 0.92 13.56
N PHE A 191 -10.09 0.91 14.78
CA PHE A 191 -10.46 -0.05 15.81
C PHE A 191 -10.59 0.66 17.15
N ALA A 192 -11.38 0.09 18.06
CA ALA A 192 -11.44 0.47 19.46
C ALA A 192 -10.96 -0.73 20.30
N ALA A 193 -10.15 -0.43 21.32
CA ALA A 193 -9.71 -1.44 22.29
C ALA A 193 -10.52 -1.29 23.58
N HIS A 194 -10.75 -2.42 24.27
CA HIS A 194 -11.53 -2.48 25.51
C HIS A 194 -10.79 -3.23 26.59
N ALA A 195 -11.06 -2.85 27.83
CA ALA A 195 -10.58 -3.56 29.01
C ALA A 195 -11.58 -3.36 30.17
N THR A 196 -11.43 -4.10 31.25
CA THR A 196 -12.18 -3.89 32.48
C THR A 196 -11.27 -3.49 33.62
N LYS A 197 -11.76 -2.61 34.50
CA LYS A 197 -11.11 -2.18 35.73
C LYS A 197 -11.92 -2.59 36.94
N SER A 198 -11.23 -3.09 37.96
CA SER A 198 -11.82 -3.32 39.29
C SER A 198 -10.86 -2.91 40.39
N VAL A 199 -11.40 -2.65 41.58
CA VAL A 199 -10.63 -2.35 42.78
C VAL A 199 -11.07 -3.31 43.89
N LYS A 200 -10.11 -4.00 44.52
CA LYS A 200 -10.34 -4.79 45.72
C LYS A 200 -10.15 -3.92 46.95
N GLY A 201 -11.06 -3.96 47.90
CA GLY A 201 -10.95 -3.28 49.19
C GLY A 201 -11.48 -1.82 49.21
N ALA A 202 -11.88 -1.27 48.08
CA ALA A 202 -12.55 0.03 47.96
C ALA A 202 -13.55 0.01 46.80
N ASP A 203 -14.45 1.01 46.77
CA ASP A 203 -15.39 1.18 45.68
C ASP A 203 -14.71 1.82 44.46
N LEU A 204 -15.03 1.29 43.29
CA LEU A 204 -14.58 1.87 42.03
C LEU A 204 -15.34 3.18 41.78
N LYS A 205 -14.63 4.23 41.43
CA LYS A 205 -15.21 5.52 41.03
C LYS A 205 -15.00 5.75 39.54
N LYS A 206 -15.96 6.36 38.89
CA LYS A 206 -15.85 6.80 37.51
C LYS A 206 -14.65 7.73 37.34
N ASP A 207 -13.95 7.61 36.24
CA ASP A 207 -12.78 8.42 35.82
C ASP A 207 -11.59 8.42 36.79
N ALA A 208 -11.56 7.45 37.74
CA ALA A 208 -10.52 7.39 38.78
C ALA A 208 -9.16 6.89 38.23
N TYR A 209 -9.17 6.04 37.23
CA TYR A 209 -7.97 5.40 36.70
C TYR A 209 -7.79 5.72 35.22
N THR A 210 -6.56 6.00 34.83
CA THR A 210 -6.19 6.33 33.47
C THR A 210 -5.42 5.17 32.84
N PHE A 211 -5.71 4.90 31.58
CA PHE A 211 -5.08 3.84 30.79
C PHE A 211 -4.48 4.42 29.52
N GLU A 212 -3.38 3.87 29.08
CA GLU A 212 -2.72 4.18 27.82
C GLU A 212 -2.74 2.98 26.90
N LEU A 213 -2.99 3.24 25.63
CA LEU A 213 -2.79 2.30 24.53
C LEU A 213 -1.58 2.77 23.73
N LEU A 214 -0.55 1.95 23.63
CA LEU A 214 0.72 2.23 22.97
C LEU A 214 0.89 1.32 21.75
N GLU A 215 1.56 1.83 20.72
CA GLU A 215 2.15 0.95 19.70
C GLU A 215 3.26 0.10 20.32
N VAL A 216 3.47 -1.11 19.80
CA VAL A 216 4.61 -1.96 20.17
C VAL A 216 5.56 -1.99 18.99
N GLU A 217 6.79 -1.57 19.23
CA GLU A 217 7.85 -1.54 18.21
C GLU A 217 8.25 -2.97 17.79
N THR A 218 8.96 -3.07 16.68
CA THR A 218 9.40 -4.37 16.13
C THR A 218 10.32 -5.15 17.05
N ASP A 219 11.03 -4.46 17.97
CA ASP A 219 11.89 -5.06 19.01
C ASP A 219 11.11 -5.43 20.29
N GLY A 220 9.79 -5.17 20.32
CA GLY A 220 8.90 -5.44 21.45
C GLY A 220 8.86 -4.33 22.51
N SER A 221 9.59 -3.22 22.31
CA SER A 221 9.56 -2.06 23.22
C SER A 221 8.27 -1.25 23.06
N ASP A 222 7.97 -0.42 24.06
CA ASP A 222 6.87 0.51 24.04
C ASP A 222 7.15 1.65 23.06
N GLY A 223 6.27 1.83 22.09
CA GLY A 223 6.26 2.95 21.15
C GLY A 223 5.44 4.13 21.67
N ARG A 224 4.89 4.91 20.74
CA ARG A 224 4.08 6.08 21.09
C ARG A 224 2.72 5.69 21.68
N VAL A 225 2.18 6.53 22.56
CA VAL A 225 0.78 6.46 23.02
C VAL A 225 -0.12 6.90 21.87
N VAL A 226 -1.03 6.01 21.46
CA VAL A 226 -2.00 6.26 20.37
C VAL A 226 -3.39 6.63 20.87
N ALA A 227 -3.74 6.20 22.09
CA ALA A 227 -4.99 6.58 22.73
C ALA A 227 -4.86 6.52 24.25
N THR A 228 -5.71 7.28 24.95
CA THR A 228 -5.89 7.20 26.39
C THR A 228 -7.37 6.98 26.71
N ALA A 229 -7.64 6.30 27.84
CA ALA A 229 -8.99 6.05 28.30
C ALA A 229 -9.06 6.17 29.82
N LYS A 230 -10.27 6.33 30.34
CA LYS A 230 -10.57 6.20 31.77
C LYS A 230 -11.67 5.18 31.98
N ASN A 231 -11.75 4.60 33.18
CA ASN A 231 -12.83 3.70 33.53
C ASN A 231 -14.15 4.44 33.70
N ASP A 232 -15.25 3.82 33.30
CA ASP A 232 -16.60 4.27 33.72
C ASP A 232 -16.93 3.78 35.16
N ALA A 233 -18.17 4.02 35.61
CA ALA A 233 -18.62 3.65 36.96
C ALA A 233 -18.72 2.10 37.11
N GLU A 234 -18.97 1.39 36.04
CA GLU A 234 -19.12 -0.07 35.97
C GLU A 234 -17.75 -0.77 35.81
N GLY A 235 -16.69 -0.01 35.51
CA GLY A 235 -15.34 -0.47 35.32
C GLY A 235 -14.99 -0.74 33.87
N ASN A 236 -15.80 -0.39 32.91
CA ASN A 236 -15.41 -0.53 31.50
C ASN A 236 -14.38 0.53 31.15
N VAL A 237 -13.38 0.14 30.39
CA VAL A 237 -12.35 0.99 29.81
C VAL A 237 -12.48 0.88 28.31
N THR A 238 -12.89 1.96 27.65
CA THR A 238 -13.05 2.00 26.20
C THR A 238 -12.14 3.07 25.63
N PHE A 239 -11.17 2.65 24.84
CA PHE A 239 -10.34 3.58 24.08
C PHE A 239 -11.11 4.11 22.88
N GLY A 240 -10.87 5.37 22.54
CA GLY A 240 -11.41 5.94 21.29
C GLY A 240 -10.82 5.26 20.05
N ASP A 241 -11.44 5.51 18.90
CA ASP A 241 -11.01 4.96 17.62
C ASP A 241 -9.56 5.30 17.30
N VAL A 242 -8.77 4.27 17.03
CA VAL A 242 -7.38 4.36 16.56
C VAL A 242 -7.35 4.06 15.07
N THR A 243 -6.74 4.95 14.29
CA THR A 243 -6.63 4.78 12.84
C THR A 243 -5.45 3.90 12.47
N VAL A 244 -5.70 2.92 11.60
CA VAL A 244 -4.69 2.08 10.94
C VAL A 244 -4.66 2.42 9.46
N THR A 245 -3.45 2.56 8.89
CA THR A 245 -3.25 3.02 7.50
C THR A 245 -2.48 2.03 6.62
N SER A 246 -2.12 0.87 7.16
CA SER A 246 -1.42 -0.18 6.41
C SER A 246 -2.01 -1.56 6.69
N LEU A 247 -1.88 -2.45 5.71
CA LEU A 247 -2.28 -3.85 5.81
C LEU A 247 -1.35 -4.62 6.74
N GLY A 248 -1.87 -5.70 7.31
CA GLY A 248 -1.10 -6.64 8.11
C GLY A 248 -1.40 -6.57 9.60
N GLU A 249 -0.48 -7.08 10.41
CA GLU A 249 -0.61 -7.13 11.86
C GLU A 249 0.06 -5.91 12.49
N HIS A 250 -0.67 -5.28 13.41
CA HIS A 250 -0.23 -4.14 14.21
C HIS A 250 -0.34 -4.53 15.68
N ARG A 251 0.74 -4.39 16.42
CA ARG A 251 0.80 -4.76 17.84
C ARG A 251 0.65 -3.53 18.71
N TYR A 252 -0.18 -3.66 19.73
CA TYR A 252 -0.42 -2.61 20.72
C TYR A 252 -0.32 -3.18 22.13
N ARG A 253 -0.11 -2.29 23.10
CA ARG A 253 0.01 -2.60 24.52
C ARG A 253 -0.86 -1.67 25.33
N MET A 254 -1.71 -2.22 26.19
CA MET A 254 -2.46 -1.47 27.19
C MET A 254 -1.74 -1.50 28.52
N ARG A 255 -1.70 -0.38 29.22
CA ARG A 255 -1.22 -0.30 30.59
C ARG A 255 -2.05 0.69 31.41
N GLU A 256 -2.13 0.45 32.71
CA GLU A 256 -2.67 1.44 33.66
C GLU A 256 -1.57 2.43 34.01
N VAL A 257 -1.92 3.70 34.08
CA VAL A 257 -1.03 4.75 34.60
C VAL A 257 -1.11 4.71 36.12
N ALA A 258 -0.01 4.36 36.79
CA ALA A 258 0.04 4.35 38.23
C ALA A 258 -0.19 5.75 38.80
N GLY A 259 -1.04 5.84 39.83
CA GLY A 259 -1.26 7.04 40.61
C GLY A 259 -0.46 7.01 41.93
N ASP A 260 -0.78 7.93 42.82
CA ASP A 260 -0.11 8.16 44.10
C ASP A 260 -1.04 8.02 45.32
N GLU A 261 -2.23 7.39 45.14
CA GLU A 261 -3.19 7.19 46.23
C GLU A 261 -2.60 6.30 47.31
N ALA A 262 -2.51 6.83 48.53
CA ALA A 262 -1.97 6.11 49.68
C ALA A 262 -2.79 4.84 49.99
N GLY A 263 -2.10 3.70 50.15
CA GLY A 263 -2.74 2.40 50.37
C GLY A 263 -3.22 1.71 49.11
N MET A 264 -3.10 2.32 47.91
CA MET A 264 -3.45 1.72 46.65
C MET A 264 -2.24 1.02 46.00
N ALA A 265 -2.38 -0.28 45.73
CA ALA A 265 -1.47 -1.02 44.88
C ALA A 265 -2.06 -1.08 43.47
N TYR A 266 -1.44 -0.38 42.51
CA TYR A 266 -1.85 -0.32 41.13
C TYR A 266 -1.44 -1.57 40.36
N ASP A 267 -2.25 -1.97 39.36
CA ASP A 267 -1.90 -3.07 38.44
C ASP A 267 -0.84 -2.57 37.44
N THR A 268 0.37 -3.09 37.58
CA THR A 268 1.51 -2.71 36.72
C THR A 268 1.70 -3.64 35.52
N ALA A 269 0.85 -4.66 35.37
CA ALA A 269 0.99 -5.60 34.28
C ALA A 269 0.45 -5.01 32.98
N ALA A 270 1.23 -5.11 31.93
CA ALA A 270 0.79 -4.76 30.58
C ALA A 270 -0.12 -5.84 29.97
N ARG A 271 -0.94 -5.45 29.01
CA ARG A 271 -1.86 -6.32 28.27
C ARG A 271 -1.66 -6.05 26.78
N ASP A 272 -1.15 -7.04 26.07
CA ASP A 272 -0.87 -6.92 24.64
C ASP A 272 -2.09 -7.33 23.81
N LEU A 273 -2.24 -6.70 22.64
CA LEU A 273 -3.24 -7.03 21.63
C LEU A 273 -2.66 -6.88 20.24
N THR A 274 -3.19 -7.66 19.32
CA THR A 274 -2.87 -7.58 17.90
C THR A 274 -4.11 -7.12 17.13
N VAL A 275 -3.92 -6.17 16.23
CA VAL A 275 -4.93 -5.70 15.27
C VAL A 275 -4.54 -6.18 13.89
N THR A 276 -5.35 -7.04 13.29
CA THR A 276 -5.16 -7.51 11.92
C THR A 276 -5.96 -6.63 10.97
N ALA A 277 -5.27 -5.88 10.12
CA ALA A 277 -5.85 -5.01 9.11
C ALA A 277 -5.86 -5.70 7.75
N THR A 278 -7.04 -5.92 7.18
CA THR A 278 -7.26 -6.52 5.85
C THR A 278 -7.90 -5.52 4.91
N ASP A 279 -7.62 -5.66 3.60
CA ASP A 279 -8.24 -4.80 2.59
C ASP A 279 -9.74 -5.12 2.47
N ALA A 280 -10.58 -4.12 2.74
CA ALA A 280 -12.03 -4.20 2.56
C ALA A 280 -12.49 -3.57 1.23
N GLY A 281 -11.52 -3.14 0.39
CA GLY A 281 -11.77 -2.45 -0.87
C GLY A 281 -12.13 -0.97 -0.68
N ASN A 282 -12.13 -0.24 -1.79
CA ASN A 282 -12.52 1.18 -1.83
C ASN A 282 -11.75 2.08 -0.84
N GLY A 283 -10.44 1.82 -0.64
CA GLY A 283 -9.60 2.58 0.28
C GLY A 283 -9.94 2.39 1.76
N LYS A 284 -10.56 1.26 2.11
CA LYS A 284 -10.93 0.93 3.49
C LYS A 284 -10.20 -0.32 3.98
N LEU A 285 -9.83 -0.30 5.27
CA LEU A 285 -9.34 -1.47 5.99
C LEU A 285 -10.41 -1.99 6.96
N LYS A 286 -10.57 -3.31 7.01
CA LYS A 286 -11.24 -4.00 8.09
C LYS A 286 -10.21 -4.33 9.16
N CYS A 287 -10.44 -3.86 10.40
CA CYS A 287 -9.56 -4.08 11.54
C CYS A 287 -10.21 -5.07 12.51
N GLU A 288 -9.53 -6.17 12.81
CA GLU A 288 -9.96 -7.17 13.80
C GLU A 288 -8.98 -7.16 14.98
N VAL A 289 -9.54 -7.07 16.21
CA VAL A 289 -8.76 -6.98 17.45
C VAL A 289 -8.72 -8.35 18.13
N ALA A 290 -7.53 -8.80 18.49
CA ALA A 290 -7.29 -10.01 19.26
C ALA A 290 -6.43 -9.69 20.49
N TYR A 291 -6.92 -9.97 21.69
CA TYR A 291 -6.18 -9.80 22.94
C TYR A 291 -5.34 -11.05 23.24
N GLU A 292 -4.10 -10.86 23.72
CA GLU A 292 -3.22 -11.98 24.01
C GLU A 292 -3.68 -12.78 25.24
N GLY A 293 -3.96 -14.06 25.03
CA GLY A 293 -4.26 -15.03 26.09
C GLY A 293 -5.60 -14.88 26.81
N VAL A 294 -6.42 -13.88 26.46
CA VAL A 294 -7.72 -13.61 27.12
C VAL A 294 -8.76 -13.10 26.14
N ALA A 295 -10.05 -13.27 26.44
CA ALA A 295 -11.11 -12.69 25.65
C ALA A 295 -11.23 -11.18 25.88
N GLU A 296 -10.95 -10.71 27.10
CA GLU A 296 -10.97 -9.30 27.47
C GLU A 296 -9.96 -9.05 28.61
N PRO A 297 -9.08 -8.03 28.49
CA PRO A 297 -8.11 -7.68 29.49
C PRO A 297 -8.73 -7.13 30.77
N LYS A 298 -8.13 -7.46 31.92
CA LYS A 298 -8.58 -6.97 33.23
C LYS A 298 -7.43 -6.33 33.99
N PHE A 299 -7.72 -5.16 34.58
CA PHE A 299 -6.82 -4.45 35.50
C PHE A 299 -7.45 -4.46 36.91
N VAL A 300 -6.66 -4.88 37.90
CA VAL A 300 -7.14 -5.03 39.27
C VAL A 300 -6.22 -4.31 40.23
N ASN A 301 -6.69 -3.20 40.80
CA ASN A 301 -6.00 -2.54 41.89
C ASN A 301 -6.44 -3.12 43.23
N VAL A 302 -5.56 -3.02 44.23
CA VAL A 302 -5.86 -3.47 45.59
C VAL A 302 -5.66 -2.31 46.56
N PHE A 303 -6.75 -1.87 47.16
CA PHE A 303 -6.71 -0.89 48.24
C PHE A 303 -6.58 -1.60 49.59
N GLN A 304 -5.49 -1.30 50.28
CA GLN A 304 -5.24 -1.82 51.64
C GLN A 304 -5.71 -0.76 52.66
N LYS A 305 -6.80 -1.06 53.35
CA LYS A 305 -7.23 -0.20 54.45
C LYS A 305 -6.19 -0.23 55.56
N PRO A 306 -5.82 0.94 56.13
CA PRO A 306 -4.91 0.97 57.25
C PRO A 306 -5.40 0.11 58.39
N GLY A 307 -4.54 -0.72 58.89
CA GLY A 307 -4.74 -1.46 60.14
C GLY A 307 -4.54 -0.52 61.34
N THR A 308 -5.14 -0.82 62.47
CA THR A 308 -4.89 -0.03 63.70
C THR A 308 -4.49 -0.89 64.86
N PHE A 309 -3.63 -0.36 65.72
CA PHE A 309 -3.21 -1.00 66.94
C PHE A 309 -3.07 0.00 68.08
N VAL A 310 -3.01 -0.52 69.31
CA VAL A 310 -2.75 0.25 70.52
C VAL A 310 -1.58 -0.42 71.25
N ALA A 311 -0.46 0.31 71.38
CA ALA A 311 0.67 -0.12 72.19
C ALA A 311 0.41 0.17 73.69
N ARG A 312 0.90 -0.72 74.58
CA ARG A 312 0.73 -0.58 76.01
C ARG A 312 2.05 -0.91 76.69
N ALA A 313 2.30 -0.22 77.84
CA ALA A 313 3.39 -0.50 78.73
C ALA A 313 2.89 -0.39 80.18
N TYR A 314 3.70 -0.80 81.12
CA TYR A 314 3.43 -0.65 82.56
C TYR A 314 4.60 0.01 83.24
N LYS A 315 4.33 1.06 84.05
CA LYS A 315 5.27 1.76 84.86
C LYS A 315 5.15 1.35 86.32
N ALA A 316 6.24 0.94 86.91
CA ALA A 316 6.38 0.67 88.40
C ALA A 316 7.28 1.74 88.96
N LEU A 317 7.01 2.14 90.21
CA LEU A 317 7.88 3.04 91.01
C LEU A 317 8.04 2.40 92.44
N ASP A 318 9.30 2.19 92.77
CA ASP A 318 9.61 1.72 94.11
C ASP A 318 9.80 2.87 95.10
N GLY A 319 9.44 2.67 96.34
CA GLY A 319 9.70 3.57 97.46
C GLY A 319 8.58 4.59 97.77
N ARG A 320 7.66 4.83 96.82
CA ARG A 320 6.47 5.59 97.05
C ARG A 320 5.35 5.26 95.98
N LYS A 321 4.18 5.75 96.24
CA LYS A 321 3.08 5.62 95.23
C LYS A 321 3.38 6.41 94.00
N LEU A 322 3.04 5.80 92.90
CA LEU A 322 3.02 6.45 91.54
C LEU A 322 1.85 7.43 91.43
N GLU A 323 2.11 8.59 90.85
CA GLU A 323 1.08 9.57 90.56
C GLU A 323 0.70 9.51 89.08
N LYS A 324 -0.53 9.91 88.75
CA LYS A 324 -0.99 10.00 87.38
C LYS A 324 -0.21 11.08 86.64
N ASP A 325 0.12 10.83 85.35
CA ASP A 325 0.80 11.73 84.43
C ASP A 325 2.20 12.14 84.87
N GLU A 326 2.85 11.36 85.78
CA GLU A 326 4.14 11.65 86.35
C GLU A 326 5.30 11.35 85.37
N PHE A 327 5.17 10.30 84.59
CA PHE A 327 6.18 9.88 83.61
C PHE A 327 5.63 9.85 82.22
N GLU A 328 6.40 10.36 81.25
CA GLU A 328 6.04 10.37 79.84
C GLU A 328 6.87 9.31 79.07
N PHE A 329 6.25 8.67 78.10
CA PHE A 329 6.80 7.61 77.30
C PHE A 329 6.62 7.95 75.81
N GLU A 330 7.61 7.63 75.00
CA GLU A 330 7.59 7.76 73.58
C GLU A 330 7.52 6.40 72.91
N LEU A 331 6.70 6.27 71.87
CA LEU A 331 6.74 5.17 70.90
C LEU A 331 7.48 5.67 69.68
N VAL A 332 8.64 5.08 69.40
CA VAL A 332 9.52 5.53 68.31
C VAL A 332 9.54 4.52 67.21
N LYS A 333 9.46 4.95 65.98
CA LYS A 333 9.66 4.11 64.81
C LYS A 333 11.14 3.79 64.68
N VAL A 334 11.51 2.49 64.61
CA VAL A 334 12.90 2.06 64.43
C VAL A 334 13.20 2.01 62.94
N LYS A 335 14.34 2.59 62.54
CA LYS A 335 14.86 2.54 61.17
C LYS A 335 15.41 1.14 60.85
N ASP A 336 15.63 0.87 59.55
CA ASP A 336 16.16 -0.44 59.11
C ASP A 336 17.54 -0.79 59.67
N ASP A 337 18.35 0.23 59.99
CA ASP A 337 19.68 0.09 60.65
C ASP A 337 19.61 -0.12 62.18
N GLY A 338 18.39 -0.15 62.71
CA GLY A 338 18.14 -0.33 64.17
C GLY A 338 18.28 0.97 65.01
N SER A 339 18.53 2.12 64.40
CA SER A 339 18.54 3.41 65.08
C SER A 339 17.13 3.96 65.28
N ASP A 340 17.02 4.92 66.24
CA ASP A 340 15.75 5.60 66.48
C ASP A 340 15.34 6.46 65.29
N GLY A 341 14.07 6.36 64.96
CA GLY A 341 13.43 7.13 63.90
C GLY A 341 12.53 8.22 64.48
N GLU A 342 11.34 8.34 63.87
CA GLU A 342 10.34 9.35 64.26
C GLU A 342 9.54 8.87 65.49
N VAL A 343 9.27 9.80 66.45
CA VAL A 343 8.34 9.61 67.54
C VAL A 343 6.92 9.58 66.95
N VAL A 344 6.25 8.42 67.01
CA VAL A 344 4.91 8.22 66.41
C VAL A 344 3.78 8.43 67.39
N ALA A 345 4.05 8.38 68.69
CA ALA A 345 3.10 8.68 69.77
C ALA A 345 3.78 8.94 71.08
N THR A 346 3.16 9.71 71.97
CA THR A 346 3.53 9.84 73.34
C THR A 346 2.38 9.39 74.27
N ALA A 347 2.71 8.94 75.49
CA ALA A 347 1.70 8.55 76.50
C ALA A 347 2.26 8.79 77.88
N LYS A 348 1.39 9.05 78.84
CA LYS A 348 1.75 9.14 80.27
C LYS A 348 1.12 7.99 81.06
N ASN A 349 1.68 7.67 82.21
CA ASN A 349 1.16 6.67 83.08
C ASN A 349 -0.14 7.16 83.82
N ASP A 350 -1.06 6.23 84.07
CA ASP A 350 -2.12 6.46 85.07
C ASP A 350 -1.60 6.21 86.50
N ALA A 351 -2.46 6.39 87.52
CA ALA A 351 -2.11 6.18 88.92
C ALA A 351 -1.80 4.71 89.27
N GLU A 352 -2.29 3.77 88.47
CA GLU A 352 -2.10 2.34 88.56
C GLU A 352 -0.86 1.87 87.78
N GLY A 353 -0.18 2.77 87.03
CA GLY A 353 1.01 2.50 86.26
C GLY A 353 0.75 2.05 84.81
N ASN A 354 -0.47 2.05 84.32
CA ASN A 354 -0.70 1.73 82.91
C ASN A 354 -0.30 2.89 82.01
N VAL A 355 0.39 2.57 80.95
CA VAL A 355 0.75 3.48 79.87
C VAL A 355 0.06 3.01 78.63
N VAL A 356 -0.86 3.80 78.08
CA VAL A 356 -1.63 3.43 76.92
C VAL A 356 -1.42 4.48 75.84
N PHE A 357 -0.72 4.11 74.77
CA PHE A 357 -0.56 4.99 73.62
C PHE A 357 -1.88 5.11 72.86
N GLY A 358 -2.08 6.22 72.18
CA GLY A 358 -3.25 6.41 71.32
C GLY A 358 -3.38 5.35 70.25
N LYS A 359 -4.50 5.33 69.59
CA LYS A 359 -4.72 4.43 68.44
C LYS A 359 -3.79 4.87 67.28
N LEU A 360 -2.97 3.97 66.85
CA LEU A 360 -2.00 4.16 65.74
C LEU A 360 -2.45 3.39 64.52
N SER A 361 -2.06 3.85 63.32
CA SER A 361 -2.34 3.18 62.06
C SER A 361 -1.10 2.60 61.41
N VAL A 362 -1.25 1.55 60.64
CA VAL A 362 -0.25 0.97 59.76
C VAL A 362 -0.86 0.81 58.36
N ASP A 363 -0.17 1.34 57.35
CA ASP A 363 -0.69 1.47 56.00
C ASP A 363 -0.31 0.32 55.06
N ALA A 364 0.58 -0.58 55.51
CA ALA A 364 1.06 -1.68 54.71
C ALA A 364 1.04 -3.00 55.46
N LYS A 365 0.91 -4.10 54.72
CA LYS A 365 1.07 -5.47 55.25
C LYS A 365 2.55 -5.72 55.57
N GLY A 366 2.87 -6.04 56.80
CA GLY A 366 4.24 -6.32 57.22
C GLY A 366 4.34 -6.73 58.68
N ARG A 367 5.57 -7.05 59.12
CA ARG A 367 5.93 -7.28 60.51
C ARG A 367 6.64 -6.02 61.01
N TYR A 368 6.02 -5.34 61.92
CA TYR A 368 6.57 -4.17 62.58
C TYR A 368 7.28 -4.63 63.85
N LYS A 369 8.57 -4.42 63.93
CA LYS A 369 9.39 -4.80 65.10
C LYS A 369 9.64 -3.56 65.93
#